data_2b47fc0014b16c6054b1d587d3775b20
#
_entry.id   2b47fc0014b16c6054b1d587d3775b20
#
_cell.length_a   1.000
_cell.length_b   1.000
_cell.length_c   1.000
_cell.angle_alpha   90.00
_cell.angle_beta   90.00
_cell.angle_gamma   90.00
#
_symmetry.space_group_name_H-M   'P 1'
#
loop_
_entity.id
_entity.type
_entity.pdbx_description
1 polymer ?
#
loop_
_entity_poly.entity_id
_entity_poly.type
_entity_poly.pdbx_seq_one_letter_code
_entity_poly.pdbx_strand_id
1 'polypeptide(L)'
;MSYKKCYQGKKLGPNHYEMHLWEDDGQHQVVGYKDKAYIECSKDQATHRGLKGEFVKPIIDWKFSKNPEYSSDNTPGLHFQDMPPYQKFLIDKYGTNDDPSTTHKEIFFDIECEMGGALTEEYIESAPKPITSIAWYDKQVDEWGILILDKKQQLNHTKAKNKEIIPCSTEVELLKKFVAKFKELNPDILVGWNSDYFDIPYLYYRIYSVISKKAANSLSPLGIVKSKRETKFWWKKDQYVDIIGVESLDYMRLHKKFSFRDEPSYKLDVIGEKYTGLNKIEYNGNLDKLFEEDIYTFIQYNFRDVEILKLLDEKLEYLALTKNLSHKGKHNYSEVYANTRTQDGAISAYLLSQGVVPPAKDINPIHKKNYAGGYLFCPTAGIFNYMFDEDLTSLYPSIIMSLNIGKETLVGRIMISPEKLVVEGKEIFDCRHALNDLKQMDQDEKLIIQNPQRRTIEMKISEIIKLIEDNNLAVSANGVMYRTDSDSVLKTILSKWFDERVIYKNKMKEA
;
A
#
# COMPACT_ATOMS: atom_id res chain seq x y z
N MET A 1 -0.74 -17.41 -15.22
CA MET A 1 0.04 -17.64 -13.99
C MET A 1 0.10 -16.35 -13.23
N SER A 2 -0.12 -16.40 -11.92
CA SER A 2 0.03 -15.24 -11.05
C SER A 2 0.98 -15.55 -9.90
N TYR A 3 1.50 -14.51 -9.26
CA TYR A 3 2.41 -14.68 -8.13
C TYR A 3 1.64 -14.58 -6.81
N LYS A 4 2.17 -15.25 -5.79
CA LYS A 4 1.70 -15.10 -4.41
C LYS A 4 2.50 -14.04 -3.66
N LYS A 5 3.82 -14.04 -3.85
CA LYS A 5 4.76 -13.14 -3.16
C LYS A 5 6.11 -13.16 -3.87
N CYS A 6 6.85 -12.05 -3.78
CA CYS A 6 8.18 -11.93 -4.36
C CYS A 6 9.11 -11.13 -3.43
N TYR A 7 10.23 -11.69 -3.06
CA TYR A 7 11.20 -11.05 -2.19
C TYR A 7 12.57 -10.95 -2.83
N GLN A 8 13.21 -9.81 -2.66
CA GLN A 8 14.59 -9.64 -3.04
C GLN A 8 15.50 -10.29 -2.00
N GLY A 9 16.26 -11.26 -2.42
CA GLY A 9 17.26 -11.95 -1.63
C GLY A 9 18.64 -11.27 -1.68
N LYS A 10 19.69 -12.07 -1.87
CA LYS A 10 21.08 -11.59 -1.89
C LYS A 10 21.38 -10.74 -3.12
N LYS A 11 22.30 -9.78 -2.95
CA LYS A 11 22.90 -9.08 -4.06
C LYS A 11 24.02 -9.98 -4.66
N LEU A 12 23.85 -10.35 -5.92
CA LEU A 12 24.78 -11.24 -6.64
C LEU A 12 25.89 -10.48 -7.36
N GLY A 13 25.68 -9.17 -7.58
CA GLY A 13 26.62 -8.28 -8.25
C GLY A 13 26.08 -6.87 -8.39
N PRO A 14 26.75 -5.96 -9.13
CA PRO A 14 26.19 -4.66 -9.45
C PRO A 14 24.82 -4.82 -10.11
N ASN A 15 23.78 -4.23 -9.52
CA ASN A 15 22.38 -4.31 -10.00
C ASN A 15 21.88 -5.73 -10.33
N HIS A 16 22.50 -6.75 -9.74
CA HIS A 16 22.12 -8.15 -9.93
C HIS A 16 21.67 -8.70 -8.58
N TYR A 17 20.44 -9.20 -8.52
CA TYR A 17 19.78 -9.63 -7.29
C TYR A 17 19.18 -11.01 -7.46
N GLU A 18 19.16 -11.76 -6.38
CA GLU A 18 18.39 -12.98 -6.25
C GLU A 18 16.94 -12.60 -5.95
N MET A 19 15.98 -13.15 -6.70
CA MET A 19 14.55 -13.00 -6.49
C MET A 19 13.95 -14.31 -6.05
N HIS A 20 13.31 -14.31 -4.89
CA HIS A 20 12.52 -15.43 -4.39
C HIS A 20 11.07 -15.19 -4.79
N LEU A 21 10.54 -16.06 -5.64
CA LEU A 21 9.19 -15.97 -6.18
C LEU A 21 8.39 -17.21 -5.81
N TRP A 22 7.17 -17.01 -5.32
CA TRP A 22 6.16 -18.04 -5.14
C TRP A 22 5.02 -17.79 -6.11
N GLU A 23 4.66 -18.79 -6.88
CA GLU A 23 3.56 -18.76 -7.85
C GLU A 23 2.35 -19.58 -7.40
N ASP A 24 1.26 -19.55 -8.15
CA ASP A 24 -0.01 -20.22 -7.84
C ASP A 24 0.12 -21.73 -7.61
N ASP A 25 1.05 -22.37 -8.29
CA ASP A 25 1.32 -23.82 -8.13
C ASP A 25 2.01 -24.16 -6.79
N GLY A 26 2.32 -23.16 -5.99
CA GLY A 26 3.00 -23.27 -4.71
C GLY A 26 4.51 -23.49 -4.83
N GLN A 27 5.07 -23.51 -6.05
CA GLN A 27 6.51 -23.65 -6.23
C GLN A 27 7.24 -22.37 -5.81
N HIS A 28 8.33 -22.57 -5.08
CA HIS A 28 9.28 -21.52 -4.77
C HIS A 28 10.42 -21.55 -5.79
N GLN A 29 10.56 -20.48 -6.52
CA GLN A 29 11.60 -20.30 -7.51
C GLN A 29 12.62 -19.25 -7.03
N VAL A 30 13.89 -19.52 -7.32
CA VAL A 30 14.99 -18.57 -7.07
C VAL A 30 15.56 -18.18 -8.42
N VAL A 31 15.40 -16.89 -8.79
CA VAL A 31 15.77 -16.36 -10.10
C VAL A 31 16.77 -15.24 -9.96
N GLY A 32 17.86 -15.28 -10.72
CA GLY A 32 18.77 -14.15 -10.85
C GLY A 32 18.13 -13.05 -11.73
N TYR A 33 18.01 -11.84 -11.21
CA TYR A 33 17.45 -10.70 -11.91
C TYR A 33 18.47 -9.58 -12.03
N LYS A 34 18.75 -9.16 -13.25
CA LYS A 34 19.56 -7.99 -13.54
C LYS A 34 18.65 -6.77 -13.62
N ASP A 35 18.71 -5.95 -12.59
CA ASP A 35 17.94 -4.71 -12.54
C ASP A 35 18.47 -3.73 -13.59
N LYS A 36 17.56 -3.21 -14.40
CA LYS A 36 17.86 -2.29 -15.51
C LYS A 36 17.28 -0.90 -15.25
N ALA A 37 18.00 0.10 -15.71
CA ALA A 37 17.50 1.44 -15.95
C ALA A 37 17.59 1.74 -17.43
N TYR A 38 17.16 2.90 -17.86
CA TYR A 38 17.23 3.31 -19.26
C TYR A 38 17.93 4.65 -19.36
N ILE A 39 18.73 4.83 -20.42
CA ILE A 39 19.45 6.07 -20.68
C ILE A 39 19.08 6.61 -22.06
N GLU A 40 19.02 7.94 -22.18
CA GLU A 40 18.83 8.60 -23.45
C GLU A 40 19.95 8.27 -24.45
N CYS A 41 19.60 8.10 -25.70
CA CYS A 41 20.53 7.71 -26.78
C CYS A 41 20.05 8.27 -28.13
N SER A 42 20.85 8.05 -29.17
CA SER A 42 20.45 8.37 -30.52
C SER A 42 19.32 7.46 -31.02
N LYS A 43 18.58 7.91 -32.03
CA LYS A 43 17.42 7.20 -32.60
C LYS A 43 17.74 5.78 -33.08
N ASP A 44 18.92 5.60 -33.65
CA ASP A 44 19.41 4.32 -34.21
C ASP A 44 19.76 3.29 -33.10
N GLN A 45 20.03 3.73 -31.88
CA GLN A 45 20.36 2.88 -30.72
C GLN A 45 19.16 2.63 -29.81
N ALA A 46 18.07 3.33 -30.04
CA ALA A 46 16.90 3.27 -29.16
C ALA A 46 16.14 1.96 -29.29
N THR A 47 15.78 1.38 -28.17
CA THR A 47 14.87 0.22 -28.10
C THR A 47 13.48 0.60 -27.59
N HIS A 48 13.39 1.74 -26.88
CA HIS A 48 12.17 2.24 -26.26
C HIS A 48 12.09 3.77 -26.43
N ARG A 49 10.94 4.32 -26.02
CA ARG A 49 10.72 5.75 -25.90
C ARG A 49 10.56 6.13 -24.45
N GLY A 50 11.06 7.29 -24.04
CA GLY A 50 10.67 7.93 -22.80
C GLY A 50 9.29 8.57 -22.90
N LEU A 51 8.73 8.96 -21.75
CA LEU A 51 7.36 9.50 -21.66
C LEU A 51 7.14 10.77 -22.50
N LYS A 52 8.19 11.57 -22.74
CA LYS A 52 8.13 12.78 -23.57
C LYS A 52 8.65 12.56 -25.01
N GLY A 53 8.80 11.32 -25.42
CA GLY A 53 9.27 10.94 -26.74
C GLY A 53 10.79 10.81 -26.89
N GLU A 54 11.55 10.90 -25.79
CA GLU A 54 12.99 10.70 -25.77
C GLU A 54 13.34 9.30 -26.32
N PHE A 55 14.47 9.18 -27.00
CA PHE A 55 15.00 7.89 -27.44
C PHE A 55 15.82 7.27 -26.31
N VAL A 56 15.44 6.08 -25.84
CA VAL A 56 16.12 5.44 -24.71
C VAL A 56 16.46 3.98 -24.97
N LYS A 57 17.54 3.51 -24.34
CA LYS A 57 17.98 2.11 -24.35
C LYS A 57 18.25 1.61 -22.92
N PRO A 58 18.08 0.30 -22.65
CA PRO A 58 18.35 -0.26 -21.34
C PRO A 58 19.86 -0.25 -21.03
N ILE A 59 20.17 -0.02 -19.77
CA ILE A 59 21.50 -0.19 -19.22
C ILE A 59 21.43 -0.99 -17.93
N ILE A 60 22.44 -1.81 -17.66
CA ILE A 60 22.56 -2.64 -16.45
C ILE A 60 23.58 -2.04 -15.50
N ASP A 61 24.65 -1.45 -16.02
CA ASP A 61 25.76 -0.85 -15.25
C ASP A 61 25.46 0.60 -14.89
N TRP A 62 24.41 0.80 -14.08
CA TRP A 62 24.07 2.10 -13.53
C TRP A 62 24.30 2.11 -12.01
N LYS A 63 24.64 3.27 -11.45
CA LYS A 63 24.89 3.40 -10.01
C LYS A 63 23.68 3.93 -9.31
N PHE A 64 23.17 3.16 -8.35
CA PHE A 64 22.19 3.63 -7.40
C PHE A 64 22.93 4.28 -6.22
N SER A 65 22.78 5.58 -6.05
CA SER A 65 23.26 6.27 -4.86
C SER A 65 22.20 6.23 -3.77
N LYS A 66 22.56 5.73 -2.59
CA LYS A 66 21.68 5.76 -1.41
C LYS A 66 21.59 7.14 -0.75
N ASN A 67 22.48 8.06 -1.12
CA ASN A 67 22.49 9.41 -0.58
C ASN A 67 21.83 10.37 -1.57
N PRO A 68 20.65 10.96 -1.23
CA PRO A 68 19.96 11.91 -2.10
C PRO A 68 20.81 13.14 -2.46
N GLU A 69 21.79 13.51 -1.64
CA GLU A 69 22.70 14.64 -1.89
C GLU A 69 23.81 14.32 -2.90
N TYR A 70 24.12 13.02 -3.05
CA TYR A 70 25.15 12.52 -3.97
C TYR A 70 24.60 11.49 -4.94
N SER A 71 23.28 11.46 -5.10
CA SER A 71 22.76 10.60 -6.12
C SER A 71 23.31 11.09 -7.44
N SER A 72 23.94 10.20 -8.17
CA SER A 72 24.28 10.39 -9.58
C SER A 72 23.00 10.55 -10.42
N ASP A 73 21.93 10.84 -9.79
CA ASP A 73 20.56 11.09 -10.21
C ASP A 73 20.45 12.30 -11.10
N ASN A 74 21.49 13.08 -11.14
CA ASN A 74 21.75 14.06 -12.15
C ASN A 74 22.51 13.48 -13.35
N THR A 75 22.60 12.14 -13.51
CA THR A 75 22.98 11.62 -14.81
C THR A 75 21.86 12.01 -15.77
N PRO A 76 22.04 13.03 -16.60
CA PRO A 76 20.99 13.51 -17.48
C PRO A 76 20.48 12.34 -18.33
N GLY A 77 19.15 12.22 -18.45
CA GLY A 77 18.55 11.19 -19.28
C GLY A 77 18.49 9.79 -18.69
N LEU A 78 18.63 9.60 -17.38
CA LEU A 78 18.41 8.30 -16.74
C LEU A 78 16.93 8.14 -16.33
N HIS A 79 16.31 7.03 -16.72
CA HIS A 79 14.90 6.72 -16.51
C HIS A 79 14.71 5.41 -15.76
N PHE A 80 13.59 5.27 -15.03
CA PHE A 80 13.13 4.03 -14.37
C PHE A 80 14.15 3.44 -13.38
N GLN A 81 14.89 4.29 -12.69
CA GLN A 81 15.93 3.85 -11.74
C GLN A 81 15.44 3.66 -10.30
N ASP A 82 14.35 4.33 -9.91
CA ASP A 82 13.89 4.54 -8.53
C ASP A 82 12.82 3.57 -8.05
N MET A 83 12.44 2.60 -8.88
CA MET A 83 11.54 1.51 -8.50
C MET A 83 12.33 0.34 -7.89
N PRO A 84 11.82 -0.32 -6.84
CA PRO A 84 12.50 -1.49 -6.26
C PRO A 84 12.72 -2.61 -7.27
N PRO A 85 13.87 -3.28 -7.25
CA PRO A 85 14.20 -4.34 -8.21
C PRO A 85 13.17 -5.47 -8.27
N TYR A 86 12.60 -5.90 -7.12
CA TYR A 86 11.58 -6.95 -7.10
C TYR A 86 10.30 -6.53 -7.83
N GLN A 87 9.90 -5.26 -7.73
CA GLN A 87 8.70 -4.75 -8.41
C GLN A 87 8.93 -4.65 -9.92
N LYS A 88 10.11 -4.21 -10.35
CA LYS A 88 10.51 -4.25 -11.77
C LYS A 88 10.51 -5.68 -12.31
N PHE A 89 11.02 -6.63 -11.53
CA PHE A 89 10.99 -8.06 -11.87
C PHE A 89 9.56 -8.57 -12.08
N LEU A 90 8.63 -8.20 -11.17
CA LEU A 90 7.22 -8.56 -11.31
C LEU A 90 6.58 -7.93 -12.55
N ILE A 91 6.91 -6.67 -12.85
CA ILE A 91 6.44 -5.98 -14.07
C ILE A 91 6.98 -6.66 -15.32
N ASP A 92 8.28 -6.98 -15.36
CA ASP A 92 8.91 -7.66 -16.50
C ASP A 92 8.30 -9.05 -16.72
N LYS A 93 7.96 -9.78 -15.64
CA LYS A 93 7.43 -11.15 -15.75
C LYS A 93 5.93 -11.21 -16.04
N TYR A 94 5.13 -10.35 -15.42
CA TYR A 94 3.66 -10.43 -15.48
C TYR A 94 3.02 -9.33 -16.33
N GLY A 95 3.76 -8.27 -16.68
CA GLY A 95 3.25 -7.17 -17.51
C GLY A 95 1.97 -6.57 -16.94
N THR A 96 0.94 -6.51 -17.78
CA THR A 96 -0.39 -5.99 -17.45
C THR A 96 -1.36 -7.06 -16.94
N ASN A 97 -0.91 -8.30 -16.71
CA ASN A 97 -1.76 -9.32 -16.08
C ASN A 97 -2.00 -8.96 -14.61
N ASP A 98 -3.23 -8.61 -14.27
CA ASP A 98 -3.66 -8.18 -12.95
C ASP A 98 -4.40 -9.28 -12.16
N ASP A 99 -4.51 -10.50 -12.69
CA ASP A 99 -5.23 -11.60 -12.06
C ASP A 99 -4.54 -11.99 -10.73
N PRO A 100 -5.25 -11.91 -9.59
CA PRO A 100 -4.68 -12.31 -8.32
C PRO A 100 -4.56 -13.81 -8.21
N SER A 101 -3.59 -14.28 -7.43
CA SER A 101 -3.51 -15.68 -7.03
C SER A 101 -4.71 -16.05 -6.14
N THR A 102 -5.22 -17.27 -6.30
CA THR A 102 -6.36 -17.81 -5.54
C THR A 102 -5.99 -18.93 -4.58
N THR A 103 -4.73 -19.37 -4.59
CA THR A 103 -4.29 -20.57 -3.86
C THR A 103 -3.50 -20.25 -2.59
N HIS A 104 -3.73 -19.08 -1.99
CA HIS A 104 -3.01 -18.67 -0.77
C HIS A 104 -3.40 -19.49 0.44
N LYS A 105 -2.40 -19.81 1.26
CA LYS A 105 -2.60 -20.22 2.64
C LYS A 105 -2.77 -19.01 3.53
N GLU A 106 -4.01 -18.70 3.87
CA GLU A 106 -4.41 -17.60 4.74
C GLU A 106 -4.62 -18.14 6.15
N ILE A 107 -3.74 -17.72 7.08
CA ILE A 107 -3.80 -18.11 8.49
C ILE A 107 -4.21 -16.91 9.32
N PHE A 108 -5.36 -16.99 9.95
CA PHE A 108 -5.80 -16.03 10.96
C PHE A 108 -5.27 -16.47 12.31
N PHE A 109 -4.76 -15.56 13.11
CA PHE A 109 -4.17 -15.91 14.40
C PHE A 109 -4.33 -14.79 15.43
N ASP A 110 -4.21 -15.16 16.68
CA ASP A 110 -4.22 -14.28 17.82
C ASP A 110 -3.40 -14.89 18.95
N ILE A 111 -2.72 -14.06 19.77
CA ILE A 111 -1.94 -14.51 20.91
C ILE A 111 -2.45 -13.87 22.20
N GLU A 112 -2.38 -14.62 23.28
CA GLU A 112 -2.58 -14.09 24.63
C GLU A 112 -1.32 -14.25 25.46
N CYS A 113 -1.04 -13.25 26.29
CA CYS A 113 0.09 -13.29 27.22
C CYS A 113 -0.34 -12.81 28.61
N GLU A 114 0.42 -13.18 29.64
CA GLU A 114 0.20 -12.66 30.99
C GLU A 114 0.27 -11.13 30.99
N MET A 115 -0.65 -10.49 31.70
CA MET A 115 -0.71 -9.02 31.74
C MET A 115 0.48 -8.43 32.50
N GLY A 116 0.95 -7.27 32.05
CA GLY A 116 2.03 -6.58 32.76
C GLY A 116 2.56 -5.35 32.03
N GLY A 117 2.22 -4.18 32.51
CA GLY A 117 2.77 -2.91 32.02
C GLY A 117 2.04 -2.31 30.82
N ALA A 118 2.46 -1.11 30.43
CA ALA A 118 1.94 -0.43 29.25
C ALA A 118 2.56 -1.04 27.98
N LEU A 119 1.77 -1.18 26.93
CA LEU A 119 2.20 -1.69 25.62
C LEU A 119 3.05 -0.64 24.87
N THR A 120 4.26 -0.39 25.36
CA THR A 120 5.24 0.46 24.72
C THR A 120 6.09 -0.36 23.75
N GLU A 121 6.79 0.31 22.83
CA GLU A 121 7.75 -0.34 21.93
C GLU A 121 8.81 -1.15 22.70
N GLU A 122 9.35 -0.57 23.78
CA GLU A 122 10.34 -1.23 24.64
C GLU A 122 9.76 -2.48 25.35
N TYR A 123 8.49 -2.41 25.80
CA TYR A 123 7.81 -3.56 26.40
C TYR A 123 7.63 -4.68 25.39
N ILE A 124 7.23 -4.36 24.17
CA ILE A 124 7.05 -5.36 23.09
C ILE A 124 8.40 -5.97 22.71
N GLU A 125 9.45 -5.17 22.56
CA GLU A 125 10.79 -5.67 22.22
C GLU A 125 11.45 -6.51 23.32
N SER A 126 11.16 -6.21 24.58
CA SER A 126 11.65 -7.02 25.70
C SER A 126 10.85 -8.29 25.91
N ALA A 127 9.58 -8.29 25.49
CA ALA A 127 8.60 -9.37 25.64
C ALA A 127 8.70 -10.07 27.01
N PRO A 128 8.46 -9.35 28.12
CA PRO A 128 8.85 -9.80 29.46
C PRO A 128 7.93 -10.89 30.02
N LYS A 129 6.71 -10.99 29.55
CA LYS A 129 5.68 -11.88 30.08
C LYS A 129 5.50 -13.12 29.20
N PRO A 130 5.19 -14.29 29.79
CA PRO A 130 4.97 -15.50 29.04
C PRO A 130 3.72 -15.41 28.16
N ILE A 131 3.80 -16.04 26.99
CA ILE A 131 2.65 -16.31 26.15
C ILE A 131 1.87 -17.47 26.74
N THR A 132 0.57 -17.24 26.96
CA THR A 132 -0.35 -18.20 27.59
C THR A 132 -1.09 -19.02 26.56
N SER A 133 -1.45 -18.43 25.39
CA SER A 133 -2.03 -19.18 24.28
C SER A 133 -1.70 -18.57 22.93
N ILE A 134 -1.79 -19.39 21.88
CA ILE A 134 -1.71 -19.00 20.47
C ILE A 134 -2.80 -19.75 19.75
N ALA A 135 -3.82 -19.05 19.26
CA ALA A 135 -4.91 -19.61 18.47
C ALA A 135 -4.73 -19.28 17.00
N TRP A 136 -5.17 -20.18 16.11
CA TRP A 136 -5.17 -19.96 14.67
C TRP A 136 -6.36 -20.62 13.98
N TYR A 137 -6.65 -20.11 12.78
CA TYR A 137 -7.58 -20.68 11.83
C TYR A 137 -6.93 -20.75 10.45
N ASP A 138 -6.85 -21.95 9.86
CA ASP A 138 -6.41 -22.16 8.48
C ASP A 138 -7.63 -22.15 7.55
N LYS A 139 -7.76 -21.06 6.76
CA LYS A 139 -8.90 -20.86 5.86
C LYS A 139 -8.94 -21.87 4.71
N GLN A 140 -7.79 -22.41 4.29
CA GLN A 140 -7.72 -23.32 3.15
C GLN A 140 -8.35 -24.68 3.45
N VAL A 141 -8.16 -25.18 4.67
CA VAL A 141 -8.65 -26.52 5.10
C VAL A 141 -9.78 -26.45 6.13
N ASP A 142 -10.20 -25.24 6.51
CA ASP A 142 -11.21 -24.98 7.57
C ASP A 142 -10.82 -25.64 8.92
N GLU A 143 -9.54 -25.57 9.28
CA GLU A 143 -9.04 -26.13 10.54
C GLU A 143 -8.69 -25.05 11.55
N TRP A 144 -9.06 -25.30 12.81
CA TRP A 144 -8.77 -24.45 13.95
C TRP A 144 -7.80 -25.12 14.90
N GLY A 145 -6.91 -24.37 15.49
CA GLY A 145 -6.03 -24.89 16.51
C GLY A 145 -5.69 -23.88 17.58
N ILE A 146 -5.33 -24.36 18.75
CA ILE A 146 -4.79 -23.57 19.84
C ILE A 146 -3.69 -24.33 20.58
N LEU A 147 -2.59 -23.64 20.80
CA LEU A 147 -1.59 -24.03 21.78
C LEU A 147 -1.90 -23.28 23.08
N ILE A 148 -2.00 -23.98 24.19
CA ILE A 148 -2.37 -23.43 25.48
C ILE A 148 -1.39 -23.85 26.56
N LEU A 149 -0.92 -22.90 27.37
CA LEU A 149 -0.08 -23.16 28.53
C LEU A 149 -0.93 -23.74 29.65
N ASP A 150 -0.76 -25.02 29.94
CA ASP A 150 -1.49 -25.74 31.00
C ASP A 150 -0.53 -26.20 32.11
N LYS A 151 -0.16 -25.24 32.97
CA LYS A 151 0.75 -25.50 34.10
C LYS A 151 0.18 -26.53 35.11
N LYS A 152 -1.13 -26.67 35.19
CA LYS A 152 -1.85 -27.56 36.11
C LYS A 152 -2.16 -28.93 35.50
N GLN A 153 -1.85 -29.14 34.22
CA GLN A 153 -2.11 -30.41 33.50
C GLN A 153 -3.58 -30.84 33.56
N GLN A 154 -4.50 -29.88 33.37
CA GLN A 154 -5.95 -30.09 33.43
C GLN A 154 -6.52 -30.55 32.06
N LEU A 155 -5.80 -30.36 30.99
CA LEU A 155 -6.24 -30.60 29.64
C LEU A 155 -5.55 -31.81 29.02
N ASN A 156 -6.29 -32.48 28.15
CA ASN A 156 -5.70 -33.49 27.26
C ASN A 156 -5.60 -32.92 25.84
N HIS A 157 -4.61 -33.39 25.08
CA HIS A 157 -4.57 -33.12 23.66
C HIS A 157 -5.83 -33.67 23.01
N THR A 158 -6.60 -32.80 22.34
CA THR A 158 -7.87 -33.18 21.67
C THR A 158 -7.89 -32.67 20.26
N LYS A 159 -8.31 -33.54 19.35
CA LYS A 159 -8.64 -33.15 17.96
C LYS A 159 -10.06 -33.64 17.68
N ALA A 160 -11.01 -32.71 17.64
CA ALA A 160 -12.42 -33.00 17.42
C ALA A 160 -12.93 -32.22 16.21
N LYS A 161 -13.43 -32.92 15.19
CA LYS A 161 -13.82 -32.33 13.91
C LYS A 161 -12.68 -31.52 13.30
N ASN A 162 -12.85 -30.19 13.19
CA ASN A 162 -11.88 -29.27 12.64
C ASN A 162 -11.18 -28.40 13.72
N LYS A 163 -11.31 -28.76 15.04
CA LYS A 163 -10.68 -28.02 16.14
C LYS A 163 -9.65 -28.89 16.86
N GLU A 164 -8.45 -28.34 17.07
CA GLU A 164 -7.36 -28.97 17.77
C GLU A 164 -6.92 -28.15 18.99
N ILE A 165 -6.89 -28.77 20.18
CA ILE A 165 -6.39 -28.15 21.42
C ILE A 165 -5.14 -28.90 21.84
N ILE A 166 -4.02 -28.17 21.93
CA ILE A 166 -2.70 -28.71 22.20
C ILE A 166 -2.19 -28.12 23.53
N PRO A 167 -2.37 -28.80 24.66
CA PRO A 167 -1.84 -28.33 25.94
C PRO A 167 -0.32 -28.48 25.99
N CYS A 168 0.30 -27.54 26.70
CA CYS A 168 1.73 -27.45 26.92
C CYS A 168 2.00 -27.20 28.41
N SER A 169 2.82 -28.01 29.04
CA SER A 169 3.14 -27.89 30.47
C SER A 169 4.06 -26.68 30.77
N THR A 170 4.82 -26.23 29.79
CA THR A 170 5.72 -25.09 29.90
C THR A 170 5.62 -24.17 28.68
N GLU A 171 5.93 -22.90 28.85
CA GLU A 171 5.99 -21.95 27.73
C GLU A 171 7.04 -22.35 26.70
N VAL A 172 8.19 -22.87 27.14
CA VAL A 172 9.24 -23.38 26.21
C VAL A 172 8.69 -24.45 25.29
N GLU A 173 7.86 -25.37 25.82
CA GLU A 173 7.17 -26.38 25.02
C GLU A 173 6.17 -25.74 24.06
N LEU A 174 5.34 -24.81 24.53
CA LEU A 174 4.37 -24.07 23.73
C LEU A 174 5.04 -23.40 22.52
N LEU A 175 6.09 -22.60 22.79
CA LEU A 175 6.81 -21.88 21.74
C LEU A 175 7.53 -22.82 20.74
N LYS A 176 8.09 -23.93 21.22
CA LYS A 176 8.71 -24.94 20.33
C LYS A 176 7.66 -25.62 19.42
N LYS A 177 6.53 -26.00 20.00
CA LYS A 177 5.42 -26.59 19.26
C LYS A 177 4.84 -25.56 18.25
N PHE A 178 4.73 -24.29 18.66
CA PHE A 178 4.29 -23.23 17.74
C PHE A 178 5.23 -23.07 16.55
N VAL A 179 6.55 -22.96 16.77
CA VAL A 179 7.52 -22.88 15.68
C VAL A 179 7.43 -24.09 14.73
N ALA A 180 7.21 -25.29 15.25
CA ALA A 180 7.00 -26.47 14.44
C ALA A 180 5.68 -26.40 13.65
N LYS A 181 4.59 -26.02 14.32
CA LYS A 181 3.26 -25.88 13.71
C LYS A 181 3.23 -24.78 12.66
N PHE A 182 3.88 -23.63 12.89
CA PHE A 182 4.00 -22.53 11.92
C PHE A 182 4.69 -22.97 10.63
N LYS A 183 5.73 -23.81 10.73
CA LYS A 183 6.38 -24.40 9.55
C LYS A 183 5.49 -25.39 8.81
N GLU A 184 4.68 -26.17 9.54
CA GLU A 184 3.69 -27.09 8.96
C GLU A 184 2.59 -26.31 8.23
N LEU A 185 2.03 -25.29 8.89
CA LEU A 185 1.05 -24.38 8.30
C LEU A 185 1.60 -23.66 7.06
N ASN A 186 2.88 -23.27 7.10
CA ASN A 186 3.58 -22.57 6.01
C ASN A 186 2.73 -21.45 5.37
N PRO A 187 2.36 -20.41 6.14
CA PRO A 187 1.43 -19.39 5.69
C PRO A 187 2.00 -18.59 4.52
N ASP A 188 1.15 -18.29 3.52
CA ASP A 188 1.43 -17.27 2.55
C ASP A 188 1.05 -15.89 3.11
N ILE A 189 -0.10 -15.83 3.79
CA ILE A 189 -0.63 -14.63 4.43
C ILE A 189 -0.95 -14.94 5.89
N LEU A 190 -0.44 -14.10 6.79
CA LEU A 190 -0.71 -14.15 8.22
C LEU A 190 -1.59 -12.96 8.59
N VAL A 191 -2.74 -13.21 9.19
CA VAL A 191 -3.77 -12.21 9.47
C VAL A 191 -4.04 -12.12 10.97
N GLY A 192 -3.98 -10.92 11.53
CA GLY A 192 -4.33 -10.66 12.93
C GLY A 192 -4.93 -9.27 13.10
N TRP A 193 -5.38 -8.94 14.31
CA TRP A 193 -5.90 -7.62 14.65
C TRP A 193 -4.86 -6.82 15.42
N ASN A 194 -4.40 -5.71 14.89
CA ASN A 194 -3.28 -4.94 15.44
C ASN A 194 -1.96 -5.75 15.51
N SER A 195 -1.88 -6.80 14.71
CA SER A 195 -0.83 -7.82 14.79
C SER A 195 0.54 -7.35 14.32
N ASP A 196 0.61 -6.34 13.45
CA ASP A 196 1.87 -5.72 13.03
C ASP A 196 2.54 -4.96 14.16
N TYR A 197 1.73 -4.44 15.12
CA TYR A 197 2.22 -3.71 16.28
C TYR A 197 2.48 -4.62 17.48
N PHE A 198 1.61 -5.60 17.75
CA PHE A 198 1.68 -6.39 18.98
C PHE A 198 2.01 -7.88 18.73
N ASP A 199 1.10 -8.65 18.14
CA ASP A 199 1.19 -10.13 18.15
C ASP A 199 2.48 -10.65 17.49
N ILE A 200 2.79 -10.19 16.30
CA ILE A 200 3.97 -10.66 15.54
C ILE A 200 5.27 -10.23 16.21
N PRO A 201 5.46 -8.96 16.59
CA PRO A 201 6.68 -8.54 17.28
C PRO A 201 6.85 -9.22 18.63
N TYR A 202 5.79 -9.28 19.46
CA TYR A 202 5.85 -9.90 20.77
C TYR A 202 6.21 -11.38 20.68
N LEU A 203 5.56 -12.12 19.81
CA LEU A 203 5.83 -13.52 19.53
C LEU A 203 7.27 -13.75 19.05
N TYR A 204 7.74 -12.94 18.12
CA TYR A 204 9.11 -13.02 17.61
C TYR A 204 10.13 -12.79 18.72
N TYR A 205 10.00 -11.71 19.48
CA TYR A 205 10.96 -11.39 20.56
C TYR A 205 10.86 -12.38 21.71
N ARG A 206 9.68 -12.92 21.98
CA ARG A 206 9.52 -13.95 23.02
C ARG A 206 10.20 -15.25 22.62
N ILE A 207 10.04 -15.73 21.39
CA ILE A 207 10.76 -16.90 20.86
C ILE A 207 12.27 -16.63 20.86
N TYR A 208 12.68 -15.42 20.49
CA TYR A 208 14.09 -15.02 20.50
C TYR A 208 14.70 -15.11 21.90
N SER A 209 14.04 -14.58 22.93
CA SER A 209 14.53 -14.51 24.29
C SER A 209 14.47 -15.85 25.02
N VAL A 210 13.40 -16.62 24.82
CA VAL A 210 13.14 -17.89 25.56
C VAL A 210 13.82 -19.08 24.92
N ILE A 211 13.94 -19.11 23.59
CA ILE A 211 14.55 -20.22 22.87
C ILE A 211 15.87 -19.80 22.23
N SER A 212 15.81 -19.05 21.13
CA SER A 212 16.99 -18.50 20.43
C SER A 212 16.59 -17.65 19.22
N LYS A 213 17.51 -16.80 18.74
CA LYS A 213 17.37 -16.07 17.46
C LYS A 213 17.12 -17.01 16.27
N LYS A 214 17.81 -18.16 16.23
CA LYS A 214 17.65 -19.16 15.16
C LYS A 214 16.22 -19.72 15.13
N ALA A 215 15.62 -19.98 16.30
CA ALA A 215 14.25 -20.43 16.40
C ALA A 215 13.27 -19.34 15.95
N ALA A 216 13.44 -18.09 16.38
CA ALA A 216 12.62 -16.97 15.96
C ALA A 216 12.72 -16.72 14.45
N ASN A 217 13.92 -16.73 13.90
CA ASN A 217 14.12 -16.56 12.45
C ASN A 217 13.52 -17.71 11.61
N SER A 218 13.31 -18.88 12.21
CA SER A 218 12.72 -20.02 11.51
C SER A 218 11.21 -19.90 11.27
N LEU A 219 10.57 -18.82 11.73
CA LEU A 219 9.24 -18.40 11.26
C LEU A 219 9.28 -17.98 9.78
N SER A 220 10.42 -17.50 9.30
CA SER A 220 10.60 -17.23 7.88
C SER A 220 10.98 -18.51 7.13
N PRO A 221 10.33 -18.82 5.99
CA PRO A 221 10.76 -19.94 5.13
C PRO A 221 12.18 -19.75 4.56
N LEU A 222 12.69 -18.53 4.56
CA LEU A 222 14.07 -18.20 4.16
C LEU A 222 15.01 -18.06 5.36
N GLY A 223 14.53 -18.23 6.59
CA GLY A 223 15.32 -18.01 7.81
C GLY A 223 15.70 -16.54 8.06
N ILE A 224 15.01 -15.61 7.43
CA ILE A 224 15.31 -14.17 7.50
C ILE A 224 14.12 -13.43 8.09
N VAL A 225 14.32 -12.82 9.25
CA VAL A 225 13.37 -11.90 9.86
C VAL A 225 14.09 -10.57 10.05
N LYS A 226 13.45 -9.49 9.65
CA LYS A 226 13.96 -8.12 9.85
C LYS A 226 13.16 -7.49 10.97
N SER A 227 13.85 -6.94 11.97
CA SER A 227 13.22 -6.23 13.07
C SER A 227 13.67 -4.79 13.12
N LYS A 228 12.79 -3.90 13.62
CA LYS A 228 13.07 -2.48 13.78
C LYS A 228 14.29 -2.26 14.70
N ARG A 229 14.44 -3.09 15.74
CA ARG A 229 15.56 -3.07 16.66
C ARG A 229 16.92 -3.31 15.99
N GLU A 230 16.97 -4.22 15.00
CA GLU A 230 18.21 -4.63 14.35
C GLU A 230 18.57 -3.76 13.14
N THR A 231 17.59 -3.09 12.55
CA THR A 231 17.75 -2.20 11.40
C THR A 231 17.57 -0.75 11.81
N LYS A 232 18.64 0.04 11.81
CA LYS A 232 18.60 1.50 12.03
C LYS A 232 17.72 2.24 11.02
N PHE A 233 17.40 1.61 9.91
CA PHE A 233 16.59 2.15 8.81
C PHE A 233 15.34 1.28 8.67
N TRP A 234 14.20 1.76 9.16
CA TRP A 234 12.93 1.07 9.05
C TRP A 234 12.07 1.70 7.96
N TRP A 235 11.75 0.93 6.92
CA TRP A 235 11.01 1.39 5.74
C TRP A 235 9.49 1.14 5.82
N LYS A 236 9.07 0.29 6.74
CA LYS A 236 7.65 0.00 6.96
C LYS A 236 7.17 0.74 8.20
N LYS A 237 6.42 1.81 8.00
CA LYS A 237 5.78 2.54 9.09
C LYS A 237 4.80 1.61 9.80
N ASP A 238 4.79 1.62 11.13
CA ASP A 238 3.88 0.86 11.98
C ASP A 238 3.99 -0.69 11.89
N GLN A 239 5.07 -1.20 11.33
CA GLN A 239 5.41 -2.63 11.38
C GLN A 239 6.78 -2.82 12.03
N TYR A 240 6.85 -3.56 13.12
CA TYR A 240 8.07 -3.71 13.93
C TYR A 240 8.92 -4.92 13.57
N VAL A 241 8.28 -5.95 13.00
CA VAL A 241 8.92 -7.21 12.57
C VAL A 241 8.41 -7.58 11.19
N ASP A 242 9.31 -7.96 10.29
CA ASP A 242 9.02 -8.38 8.93
C ASP A 242 9.56 -9.80 8.70
N ILE A 243 8.67 -10.78 8.61
CA ILE A 243 8.99 -12.19 8.39
C ILE A 243 9.12 -12.42 6.89
N ILE A 244 10.36 -12.42 6.37
CA ILE A 244 10.58 -12.51 4.93
C ILE A 244 10.07 -13.86 4.39
N GLY A 245 9.17 -13.80 3.42
CA GLY A 245 8.50 -14.96 2.85
C GLY A 245 7.10 -15.23 3.42
N VAL A 246 6.62 -14.40 4.35
CA VAL A 246 5.24 -14.42 4.87
C VAL A 246 4.67 -13.02 4.78
N GLU A 247 3.54 -12.86 4.12
CA GLU A 247 2.86 -11.56 4.02
C GLU A 247 2.03 -11.32 5.29
N SER A 248 2.41 -10.35 6.10
CA SER A 248 1.61 -9.93 7.25
C SER A 248 0.56 -8.92 6.82
N LEU A 249 -0.70 -9.18 7.15
CA LEU A 249 -1.83 -8.29 6.91
C LEU A 249 -2.58 -8.02 8.21
N ASP A 250 -2.28 -6.89 8.82
CA ASP A 250 -2.99 -6.40 10.00
C ASP A 250 -4.39 -5.92 9.62
N TYR A 251 -5.40 -6.66 10.05
CA TYR A 251 -6.79 -6.41 9.62
C TYR A 251 -7.35 -5.09 10.16
N MET A 252 -6.90 -4.61 11.34
CA MET A 252 -7.24 -3.27 11.83
C MET A 252 -6.71 -2.17 10.89
N ARG A 253 -5.49 -2.33 10.38
CA ARG A 253 -4.91 -1.40 9.42
C ARG A 253 -5.61 -1.46 8.07
N LEU A 254 -6.00 -2.65 7.60
CA LEU A 254 -6.82 -2.81 6.39
C LEU A 254 -8.18 -2.12 6.58
N HIS A 255 -8.83 -2.30 7.74
CA HIS A 255 -10.08 -1.64 8.05
C HIS A 255 -9.94 -0.11 8.03
N LYS A 256 -8.92 0.46 8.67
CA LYS A 256 -8.63 1.90 8.61
C LYS A 256 -8.36 2.41 7.19
N LYS A 257 -7.77 1.58 6.34
CA LYS A 257 -7.45 1.96 4.96
C LYS A 257 -8.67 1.93 4.04
N PHE A 258 -9.52 0.92 4.16
CA PHE A 258 -10.60 0.64 3.21
C PHE A 258 -11.97 1.08 3.69
N SER A 259 -12.13 1.35 5.00
CA SER A 259 -13.35 1.98 5.52
C SER A 259 -13.45 3.42 5.03
N PHE A 260 -14.64 3.80 4.54
CA PHE A 260 -14.92 5.18 4.10
C PHE A 260 -15.29 6.11 5.26
N ARG A 261 -15.42 5.58 6.47
CA ARG A 261 -15.81 6.32 7.66
C ARG A 261 -14.88 6.00 8.80
N ASP A 262 -14.56 7.02 9.59
CA ASP A 262 -13.86 6.81 10.85
C ASP A 262 -14.76 6.09 11.84
N GLU A 263 -14.17 5.18 12.59
CA GLU A 263 -14.85 4.44 13.63
C GLU A 263 -14.65 5.11 15.01
N PRO A 264 -15.66 5.10 15.88
CA PRO A 264 -15.53 5.66 17.22
C PRO A 264 -14.47 4.91 18.06
N SER A 265 -14.24 3.64 17.76
CA SER A 265 -13.21 2.80 18.36
C SER A 265 -12.77 1.71 17.38
N TYR A 266 -11.47 1.42 17.37
CA TYR A 266 -10.88 0.33 16.58
C TYR A 266 -10.56 -0.91 17.41
N LYS A 267 -11.22 -1.09 18.56
CA LYS A 267 -11.13 -2.33 19.33
C LYS A 267 -11.85 -3.45 18.58
N LEU A 268 -11.30 -4.67 18.65
CA LEU A 268 -11.85 -5.83 17.94
C LEU A 268 -13.30 -6.14 18.33
N ASP A 269 -13.64 -5.99 19.62
CA ASP A 269 -15.00 -6.18 20.14
C ASP A 269 -16.01 -5.21 19.49
N VAL A 270 -15.66 -3.91 19.40
CA VAL A 270 -16.55 -2.88 18.82
C VAL A 270 -16.76 -3.09 17.33
N ILE A 271 -15.68 -3.39 16.61
CA ILE A 271 -15.76 -3.65 15.16
C ILE A 271 -16.43 -5.00 14.87
N GLY A 272 -16.12 -6.02 15.68
CA GLY A 272 -16.74 -7.34 15.60
C GLY A 272 -18.25 -7.25 15.78
N GLU A 273 -18.73 -6.62 16.85
CA GLU A 273 -20.17 -6.42 17.12
C GLU A 273 -20.84 -5.69 15.94
N LYS A 274 -20.26 -4.59 15.51
CA LYS A 274 -20.84 -3.76 14.43
C LYS A 274 -21.04 -4.52 13.12
N TYR A 275 -20.07 -5.30 12.71
CA TYR A 275 -20.07 -5.93 11.40
C TYR A 275 -20.50 -7.40 11.40
N THR A 276 -20.27 -8.13 12.47
CA THR A 276 -20.57 -9.57 12.55
C THR A 276 -21.68 -9.91 13.55
N GLY A 277 -22.02 -8.98 14.43
CA GLY A 277 -22.94 -9.23 15.54
C GLY A 277 -22.32 -10.05 16.69
N LEU A 278 -21.04 -10.35 16.63
CA LEU A 278 -20.33 -11.10 17.67
C LEU A 278 -19.49 -10.19 18.56
N ASN A 279 -19.61 -10.41 19.86
CA ASN A 279 -18.79 -9.77 20.89
C ASN A 279 -17.74 -10.75 21.41
N LYS A 280 -16.70 -10.20 22.02
CA LYS A 280 -15.78 -10.98 22.84
C LYS A 280 -16.55 -11.69 23.95
N ILE A 281 -16.00 -12.79 24.43
CA ILE A 281 -16.58 -13.51 25.58
C ILE A 281 -16.40 -12.65 26.81
N GLU A 282 -17.50 -12.38 27.52
CA GLU A 282 -17.48 -11.67 28.79
C GLU A 282 -16.94 -12.57 29.92
N TYR A 283 -16.11 -12.01 30.77
CA TYR A 283 -15.56 -12.70 31.93
C TYR A 283 -15.40 -11.74 33.11
N ASN A 284 -15.36 -12.30 34.32
CA ASN A 284 -15.18 -11.53 35.54
C ASN A 284 -13.72 -11.37 35.92
N GLY A 285 -13.31 -10.13 36.25
CA GLY A 285 -11.94 -9.83 36.65
C GLY A 285 -11.05 -9.43 35.44
N ASN A 286 -9.83 -9.91 35.45
CA ASN A 286 -8.88 -9.70 34.35
C ASN A 286 -8.57 -11.03 33.64
N LEU A 287 -7.87 -10.96 32.50
CA LEU A 287 -7.59 -12.10 31.67
C LEU A 287 -6.67 -13.13 32.34
N ASP A 288 -5.72 -12.69 33.18
CA ASP A 288 -4.85 -13.58 33.96
C ASP A 288 -5.68 -14.42 34.93
N LYS A 289 -6.66 -13.80 35.58
CA LYS A 289 -7.58 -14.49 36.51
C LYS A 289 -8.43 -15.53 35.74
N LEU A 290 -8.95 -15.17 34.60
CA LEU A 290 -9.68 -16.11 33.75
C LEU A 290 -8.78 -17.31 33.34
N PHE A 291 -7.55 -17.06 32.96
CA PHE A 291 -6.59 -18.09 32.63
C PHE A 291 -6.29 -19.06 33.78
N GLU A 292 -6.21 -18.53 35.02
CA GLU A 292 -5.93 -19.32 36.22
C GLU A 292 -7.15 -20.10 36.73
N GLU A 293 -8.36 -19.53 36.67
CA GLU A 293 -9.57 -20.07 37.25
C GLU A 293 -10.41 -20.91 36.30
N ASP A 294 -10.47 -20.53 35.00
CA ASP A 294 -11.28 -21.20 33.98
C ASP A 294 -10.57 -21.25 32.63
N ILE A 295 -9.67 -22.19 32.50
CA ILE A 295 -8.89 -22.40 31.28
C ILE A 295 -9.76 -22.76 30.04
N TYR A 296 -10.94 -23.38 30.25
CA TYR A 296 -11.84 -23.71 29.17
C TYR A 296 -12.49 -22.45 28.57
N THR A 297 -12.99 -21.55 29.40
CA THR A 297 -13.51 -20.25 28.95
C THR A 297 -12.40 -19.41 28.31
N PHE A 298 -11.17 -19.45 28.84
CA PHE A 298 -10.02 -18.76 28.27
C PHE A 298 -9.69 -19.27 26.85
N ILE A 299 -9.74 -20.59 26.61
CA ILE A 299 -9.58 -21.18 25.26
C ILE A 299 -10.67 -20.68 24.32
N GLN A 300 -11.93 -20.64 24.76
CA GLN A 300 -13.03 -20.14 23.95
C GLN A 300 -12.87 -18.65 23.66
N TYR A 301 -12.35 -17.87 24.59
CA TYR A 301 -12.05 -16.44 24.42
C TYR A 301 -11.05 -16.22 23.27
N ASN A 302 -9.90 -16.89 23.28
CA ASN A 302 -8.91 -16.74 22.26
C ASN A 302 -9.39 -17.27 20.87
N PHE A 303 -10.15 -18.37 20.82
CA PHE A 303 -10.82 -18.80 19.60
C PHE A 303 -11.83 -17.77 19.08
N ARG A 304 -12.55 -17.08 19.98
CA ARG A 304 -13.54 -16.07 19.59
C ARG A 304 -12.89 -14.86 18.91
N ASP A 305 -11.70 -14.44 19.32
CA ASP A 305 -10.98 -13.34 18.69
C ASP A 305 -10.58 -13.70 17.25
N VAL A 306 -10.10 -14.91 17.01
CA VAL A 306 -9.83 -15.42 15.66
C VAL A 306 -11.12 -15.61 14.84
N GLU A 307 -12.24 -16.04 15.47
CA GLU A 307 -13.55 -16.18 14.80
C GLU A 307 -14.09 -14.84 14.32
N ILE A 308 -13.99 -13.80 15.15
CA ILE A 308 -14.39 -12.44 14.76
C ILE A 308 -13.59 -11.98 13.54
N LEU A 309 -12.26 -12.20 13.51
CA LEU A 309 -11.41 -11.86 12.37
C LEU A 309 -11.84 -12.57 11.08
N LYS A 310 -12.10 -13.89 11.19
CA LYS A 310 -12.61 -14.70 10.05
C LYS A 310 -13.89 -14.11 9.49
N LEU A 311 -14.87 -13.86 10.36
CA LEU A 311 -16.19 -13.35 9.96
C LEU A 311 -16.11 -11.91 9.43
N LEU A 312 -15.21 -11.09 9.95
CA LEU A 312 -14.94 -9.76 9.40
C LEU A 312 -14.44 -9.86 7.96
N ASP A 313 -13.50 -10.77 7.66
CA ASP A 313 -13.02 -10.92 6.28
C ASP A 313 -14.07 -11.53 5.35
N GLU A 314 -14.90 -12.47 5.82
CA GLU A 314 -16.02 -13.00 5.03
C GLU A 314 -17.03 -11.91 4.65
N LYS A 315 -17.20 -10.88 5.50
CA LYS A 315 -18.14 -9.79 5.23
C LYS A 315 -17.53 -8.60 4.50
N LEU A 316 -16.29 -8.25 4.78
CA LEU A 316 -15.64 -7.03 4.29
C LEU A 316 -14.71 -7.30 3.09
N GLU A 317 -14.27 -8.53 2.91
CA GLU A 317 -13.43 -9.02 1.79
C GLU A 317 -12.14 -8.20 1.58
N TYR A 318 -11.56 -7.64 2.67
CA TYR A 318 -10.37 -6.80 2.54
C TYR A 318 -9.13 -7.57 2.09
N LEU A 319 -9.04 -8.87 2.37
CA LEU A 319 -7.94 -9.69 1.82
C LEU A 319 -8.06 -9.84 0.31
N ALA A 320 -9.27 -10.05 -0.22
CA ALA A 320 -9.51 -10.10 -1.66
C ALA A 320 -9.18 -8.76 -2.33
N LEU A 321 -9.62 -7.64 -1.74
CA LEU A 321 -9.30 -6.30 -2.23
C LEU A 321 -7.80 -6.03 -2.21
N THR A 322 -7.10 -6.41 -1.13
CA THR A 322 -5.64 -6.29 -1.01
C THR A 322 -4.93 -7.04 -2.12
N LYS A 323 -5.32 -8.29 -2.38
CA LYS A 323 -4.74 -9.10 -3.46
C LYS A 323 -4.92 -8.45 -4.83
N ASN A 324 -6.13 -7.99 -5.14
CA ASN A 324 -6.42 -7.30 -6.39
C ASN A 324 -5.58 -6.03 -6.59
N LEU A 325 -5.48 -5.18 -5.56
CA LEU A 325 -4.69 -3.95 -5.63
C LEU A 325 -3.19 -4.24 -5.77
N SER A 326 -2.68 -5.25 -5.07
CA SER A 326 -1.28 -5.63 -5.12
C SER A 326 -0.88 -6.18 -6.49
N HIS A 327 -1.74 -6.99 -7.12
CA HIS A 327 -1.51 -7.47 -8.49
C HIS A 327 -1.57 -6.35 -9.52
N LYS A 328 -2.50 -5.41 -9.39
CA LYS A 328 -2.50 -4.18 -10.22
C LYS A 328 -1.20 -3.39 -10.05
N GLY A 329 -0.71 -3.25 -8.82
CA GLY A 329 0.50 -2.52 -8.47
C GLY A 329 1.81 -3.29 -8.63
N LYS A 330 1.76 -4.60 -8.92
CA LYS A 330 2.95 -5.47 -9.01
C LYS A 330 3.83 -5.38 -7.76
N HIS A 331 3.23 -5.47 -6.57
CA HIS A 331 3.94 -5.42 -5.29
C HIS A 331 3.44 -6.50 -4.32
N ASN A 332 4.14 -6.68 -3.21
CA ASN A 332 3.74 -7.60 -2.16
C ASN A 332 2.50 -7.09 -1.40
N TYR A 333 1.70 -8.00 -0.83
CA TYR A 333 0.44 -7.65 -0.17
C TYR A 333 0.65 -6.72 1.02
N SER A 334 1.70 -6.94 1.80
CA SER A 334 2.06 -6.08 2.94
C SER A 334 2.43 -4.63 2.55
N GLU A 335 2.59 -4.33 1.27
CA GLU A 335 2.84 -2.97 0.78
C GLU A 335 1.58 -2.25 0.31
N VAL A 336 0.41 -2.88 0.38
CA VAL A 336 -0.87 -2.27 -0.01
C VAL A 336 -1.17 -0.97 0.72
N TYR A 337 -0.62 -0.78 1.91
CA TYR A 337 -0.80 0.45 2.70
C TYR A 337 -0.20 1.70 2.02
N ALA A 338 0.74 1.54 1.10
CA ALA A 338 1.36 2.62 0.34
C ALA A 338 0.69 2.80 -1.03
N ASN A 339 -0.31 3.71 -1.12
CA ASN A 339 -1.02 3.99 -2.38
C ASN A 339 -0.09 4.32 -3.55
N THR A 340 1.00 5.05 -3.28
CA THR A 340 2.00 5.41 -4.30
C THR A 340 2.68 4.17 -4.89
N ARG A 341 2.89 3.11 -4.11
CA ARG A 341 3.48 1.86 -4.59
C ARG A 341 2.59 1.18 -5.62
N THR A 342 1.28 1.10 -5.33
CA THR A 342 0.28 0.54 -6.25
C THR A 342 0.19 1.35 -7.54
N GLN A 343 0.15 2.68 -7.43
CA GLN A 343 0.05 3.57 -8.59
C GLN A 343 1.32 3.50 -9.46
N ASP A 344 2.50 3.59 -8.85
CA ASP A 344 3.78 3.51 -9.56
C ASP A 344 3.89 2.21 -10.37
N GLY A 345 3.52 1.07 -9.75
CA GLY A 345 3.57 -0.22 -10.41
C GLY A 345 2.58 -0.34 -11.57
N ALA A 346 1.32 0.04 -11.35
CA ALA A 346 0.27 -0.03 -12.38
C ALA A 346 0.59 0.86 -13.59
N ILE A 347 1.02 2.11 -13.35
CA ILE A 347 1.40 3.05 -14.41
C ILE A 347 2.63 2.54 -15.15
N SER A 348 3.64 2.04 -14.43
CA SER A 348 4.87 1.52 -15.06
C SER A 348 4.62 0.27 -15.90
N ALA A 349 3.78 -0.66 -15.41
CA ALA A 349 3.40 -1.84 -16.17
C ALA A 349 2.67 -1.46 -17.47
N TYR A 350 1.73 -0.51 -17.40
CA TYR A 350 1.03 0.00 -18.56
C TYR A 350 2.00 0.66 -19.56
N LEU A 351 2.83 1.59 -19.10
CA LEU A 351 3.79 2.29 -19.96
C LEU A 351 4.75 1.33 -20.68
N LEU A 352 5.35 0.41 -19.93
CA LEU A 352 6.28 -0.57 -20.50
C LEU A 352 5.60 -1.50 -21.52
N SER A 353 4.31 -1.84 -21.33
CA SER A 353 3.54 -2.59 -22.33
C SER A 353 3.35 -1.83 -23.65
N GLN A 354 3.42 -0.50 -23.62
CA GLN A 354 3.37 0.37 -24.79
C GLN A 354 4.77 0.71 -25.35
N GLY A 355 5.84 0.09 -24.82
CA GLY A 355 7.22 0.41 -25.22
C GLY A 355 7.68 1.78 -24.70
N VAL A 356 6.97 2.36 -23.73
CA VAL A 356 7.29 3.65 -23.11
C VAL A 356 7.91 3.43 -21.73
N VAL A 357 9.05 4.06 -21.48
CA VAL A 357 9.76 3.96 -20.21
C VAL A 357 9.30 5.07 -19.26
N PRO A 358 8.92 4.72 -18.02
CA PRO A 358 8.58 5.71 -17.01
C PRO A 358 9.77 6.65 -16.74
N PRO A 359 9.55 7.96 -16.52
CA PRO A 359 10.61 8.89 -16.13
C PRO A 359 11.10 8.57 -14.72
N ALA A 360 12.32 8.98 -14.39
CA ALA A 360 12.78 9.00 -13.01
C ALA A 360 11.95 10.00 -12.18
N LYS A 361 11.82 9.71 -10.87
CA LYS A 361 11.23 10.67 -9.93
C LYS A 361 12.15 11.86 -9.79
N ASP A 362 11.57 13.05 -9.67
CA ASP A 362 12.31 14.26 -9.37
C ASP A 362 12.75 14.22 -7.89
N ILE A 363 14.00 13.88 -7.64
CA ILE A 363 14.55 13.66 -6.29
C ILE A 363 14.83 14.98 -5.58
N ASN A 364 15.03 16.06 -6.34
CA ASN A 364 15.13 17.42 -5.82
C ASN A 364 13.84 18.20 -6.08
N PRO A 365 12.81 18.02 -5.27
CA PRO A 365 11.72 18.98 -5.25
C PRO A 365 12.30 20.28 -4.64
N ILE A 366 12.95 21.09 -5.47
CA ILE A 366 13.61 22.36 -5.07
C ILE A 366 12.67 23.27 -4.27
N HIS A 367 11.41 22.99 -4.27
CA HIS A 367 10.41 23.57 -3.38
C HIS A 367 9.26 22.55 -3.25
N LYS A 368 9.17 21.83 -2.14
CA LYS A 368 7.88 21.42 -1.62
C LYS A 368 7.12 22.71 -1.27
N LYS A 369 6.56 23.37 -2.27
CA LYS A 369 5.54 24.39 -2.01
C LYS A 369 4.40 23.65 -1.34
N ASN A 370 4.04 24.04 -0.13
CA ASN A 370 2.79 23.61 0.47
C ASN A 370 1.68 24.05 -0.47
N TYR A 371 1.01 23.10 -1.08
CA TYR A 371 -0.19 23.39 -1.85
C TYR A 371 -1.29 23.72 -0.84
N ALA A 372 -2.03 24.80 -1.10
CA ALA A 372 -3.25 25.07 -0.37
C ALA A 372 -4.20 23.87 -0.54
N GLY A 373 -4.76 23.37 0.54
CA GLY A 373 -5.82 22.36 0.50
C GLY A 373 -7.09 22.89 -0.18
N GLY A 374 -8.08 22.02 -0.37
CA GLY A 374 -9.40 22.43 -0.86
C GLY A 374 -10.00 23.51 0.06
N TYR A 375 -10.72 24.44 -0.55
CA TYR A 375 -11.47 25.45 0.21
C TYR A 375 -12.59 24.76 0.99
N LEU A 376 -12.57 24.91 2.30
CA LEU A 376 -13.62 24.43 3.20
C LEU A 376 -14.35 25.64 3.77
N PHE A 377 -15.62 25.72 3.46
CA PHE A 377 -16.53 26.72 4.00
C PHE A 377 -17.42 26.08 5.07
N CYS A 378 -17.44 26.65 6.26
CA CYS A 378 -18.43 26.29 7.28
C CYS A 378 -19.61 27.23 7.14
N PRO A 379 -20.80 26.75 6.73
CA PRO A 379 -21.99 27.62 6.69
C PRO A 379 -22.37 28.06 8.12
N THR A 380 -23.13 29.15 8.21
CA THR A 380 -23.66 29.63 9.48
C THR A 380 -24.48 28.51 10.13
N ALA A 381 -24.19 28.22 11.40
CA ALA A 381 -24.95 27.20 12.14
C ALA A 381 -26.43 27.64 12.26
N GLY A 382 -27.34 26.73 11.92
CA GLY A 382 -28.77 26.98 11.95
C GLY A 382 -29.59 25.78 11.46
N ILE A 383 -30.90 25.92 11.54
CA ILE A 383 -31.85 24.98 10.98
C ILE A 383 -32.36 25.58 9.66
N PHE A 384 -32.15 24.85 8.59
CA PHE A 384 -32.54 25.30 7.24
C PHE A 384 -33.58 24.35 6.67
N ASN A 385 -34.61 24.89 6.01
CA ASN A 385 -35.61 24.15 5.27
C ASN A 385 -35.22 24.11 3.79
N TYR A 386 -35.60 23.02 3.09
CA TYR A 386 -35.38 22.82 1.65
C TYR A 386 -33.91 22.86 1.22
N MET A 387 -33.03 22.21 2.03
CA MET A 387 -31.64 22.03 1.64
C MET A 387 -31.51 20.91 0.60
N PHE A 388 -30.58 21.13 -0.34
CA PHE A 388 -30.13 20.09 -1.26
C PHE A 388 -28.59 20.07 -1.23
N ASP A 389 -28.04 18.93 -1.49
CA ASP A 389 -26.58 18.68 -1.53
C ASP A 389 -26.20 18.19 -2.93
N GLU A 390 -25.19 18.83 -3.52
CA GLU A 390 -24.66 18.45 -4.83
C GLU A 390 -23.22 17.96 -4.66
N ASP A 391 -22.95 16.72 -5.07
CA ASP A 391 -21.61 16.13 -5.09
C ASP A 391 -21.15 15.87 -6.52
N LEU A 392 -19.93 16.33 -6.83
CA LEU A 392 -19.31 16.09 -8.14
C LEU A 392 -18.72 14.69 -8.18
N THR A 393 -19.32 13.82 -8.97
CA THR A 393 -18.90 12.43 -9.12
C THR A 393 -17.41 12.33 -9.49
N SER A 394 -16.61 11.74 -8.61
CA SER A 394 -15.18 11.49 -8.83
C SER A 394 -14.41 12.74 -9.27
N LEU A 395 -14.58 13.86 -8.56
CA LEU A 395 -14.09 15.20 -8.93
C LEU A 395 -12.65 15.21 -9.47
N TYR A 396 -11.68 14.69 -8.71
CA TYR A 396 -10.27 14.70 -9.14
C TYR A 396 -10.01 13.89 -10.41
N PRO A 397 -10.44 12.62 -10.52
CA PRO A 397 -10.34 11.85 -11.76
C PRO A 397 -10.99 12.56 -12.96
N SER A 398 -12.18 13.15 -12.77
CA SER A 398 -12.90 13.85 -13.82
C SER A 398 -12.13 15.08 -14.32
N ILE A 399 -11.53 15.87 -13.42
CA ILE A 399 -10.67 17.00 -13.79
C ILE A 399 -9.44 16.53 -14.58
N ILE A 400 -8.75 15.47 -14.12
CA ILE A 400 -7.59 14.92 -14.81
C ILE A 400 -7.94 14.48 -16.22
N MET A 401 -9.06 13.78 -16.39
CA MET A 401 -9.53 13.32 -17.70
C MET A 401 -9.98 14.47 -18.60
N SER A 402 -10.73 15.43 -18.09
CA SER A 402 -11.28 16.57 -18.86
C SER A 402 -10.19 17.50 -19.35
N LEU A 403 -9.19 17.79 -18.52
CA LEU A 403 -8.06 18.64 -18.87
C LEU A 403 -6.91 17.90 -19.55
N ASN A 404 -7.02 16.58 -19.67
CA ASN A 404 -5.96 15.72 -20.21
C ASN A 404 -4.61 15.88 -19.49
N ILE A 405 -4.64 15.92 -18.15
CA ILE A 405 -3.48 16.21 -17.32
C ILE A 405 -2.45 15.07 -17.43
N GLY A 406 -1.24 15.40 -17.89
CA GLY A 406 -0.10 14.50 -17.98
C GLY A 406 1.21 15.28 -18.12
N LYS A 407 2.35 14.68 -17.74
CA LYS A 407 3.67 15.28 -18.01
C LYS A 407 3.96 15.41 -19.49
N GLU A 408 3.49 14.46 -20.27
CA GLU A 408 3.65 14.37 -21.74
C GLU A 408 2.73 15.32 -22.49
N THR A 409 1.61 15.70 -21.93
CA THR A 409 0.64 16.63 -22.52
C THR A 409 0.85 18.06 -22.07
N LEU A 410 1.70 18.30 -21.07
CA LEU A 410 1.97 19.64 -20.51
C LEU A 410 2.71 20.51 -21.56
N VAL A 411 2.08 21.60 -21.98
CA VAL A 411 2.63 22.61 -22.92
C VAL A 411 3.33 23.72 -22.18
N GLY A 412 2.70 24.25 -21.12
CA GLY A 412 3.24 25.36 -20.35
C GLY A 412 2.24 25.92 -19.37
N ARG A 413 2.63 27.01 -18.74
CA ARG A 413 1.80 27.72 -17.79
C ARG A 413 1.81 29.22 -18.08
N ILE A 414 0.65 29.80 -18.13
CA ILE A 414 0.48 31.25 -18.13
C ILE A 414 0.82 31.74 -16.72
N MET A 415 1.90 32.52 -16.60
CA MET A 415 2.34 33.10 -15.32
C MET A 415 1.66 34.44 -15.16
N ILE A 416 0.66 34.48 -14.30
CA ILE A 416 0.07 35.74 -13.89
C ILE A 416 0.53 35.97 -12.46
N SER A 417 0.85 37.22 -12.16
CA SER A 417 1.04 37.64 -10.78
C SER A 417 -0.27 37.35 -10.05
N PRO A 418 -0.29 36.46 -9.08
CA PRO A 418 -1.50 36.17 -8.36
C PRO A 418 -1.88 37.43 -7.63
N GLU A 419 -2.92 38.14 -8.11
CA GLU A 419 -3.64 39.05 -7.25
C GLU A 419 -4.25 38.18 -6.16
N LYS A 420 -3.77 38.37 -4.94
CA LYS A 420 -4.29 37.70 -3.78
C LYS A 420 -5.69 38.21 -3.51
N LEU A 421 -6.70 37.49 -3.95
CA LEU A 421 -8.06 37.72 -3.52
C LEU A 421 -8.17 37.32 -2.05
N VAL A 422 -8.48 38.30 -1.20
CA VAL A 422 -8.79 38.02 0.21
C VAL A 422 -10.32 37.97 0.32
N VAL A 423 -10.86 36.77 0.46
CA VAL A 423 -12.27 36.54 0.77
C VAL A 423 -12.38 36.11 2.22
N GLU A 424 -13.13 36.88 3.02
CA GLU A 424 -13.31 36.59 4.47
C GLU A 424 -11.99 36.41 5.26
N GLY A 425 -10.95 37.19 4.93
CA GLY A 425 -9.65 37.14 5.61
C GLY A 425 -8.77 35.99 5.21
N LYS A 426 -9.17 35.16 4.24
CA LYS A 426 -8.35 34.07 3.67
C LYS A 426 -7.84 34.42 2.29
N GLU A 427 -6.54 34.17 2.04
CA GLU A 427 -5.97 34.31 0.70
C GLU A 427 -6.51 33.21 -0.21
N ILE A 428 -7.24 33.57 -1.25
CA ILE A 428 -7.72 32.69 -2.31
C ILE A 428 -6.88 32.98 -3.56
N PHE A 429 -6.44 31.93 -4.25
CA PHE A 429 -5.78 32.10 -5.55
C PHE A 429 -6.79 32.56 -6.59
N ASP A 430 -6.45 33.62 -7.33
CA ASP A 430 -7.25 34.05 -8.47
C ASP A 430 -7.16 33.02 -9.60
N CYS A 431 -8.27 32.39 -9.93
CA CYS A 431 -8.39 31.34 -10.94
C CYS A 431 -8.94 31.89 -12.28
N ARG A 432 -8.85 33.18 -12.56
CA ARG A 432 -9.44 33.86 -13.71
C ARG A 432 -8.64 33.73 -15.01
N HIS A 433 -8.18 32.50 -15.35
CA HIS A 433 -7.38 32.35 -16.58
C HIS A 433 -7.92 31.28 -17.51
N ALA A 434 -9.19 30.92 -17.35
CA ALA A 434 -9.90 30.22 -18.39
C ALA A 434 -9.88 31.02 -19.71
N LEU A 435 -9.94 30.36 -20.84
CA LEU A 435 -9.90 31.00 -22.17
C LEU A 435 -10.89 32.15 -22.29
N ASN A 436 -12.08 32.03 -21.66
CA ASN A 436 -13.09 33.11 -21.67
C ASN A 436 -12.64 34.34 -20.90
N ASP A 437 -11.90 34.19 -19.83
CA ASP A 437 -11.37 35.31 -19.04
C ASP A 437 -10.27 36.04 -19.82
N LEU A 438 -9.39 35.30 -20.49
CA LEU A 438 -8.37 35.87 -21.38
C LEU A 438 -9.01 36.67 -22.52
N LYS A 439 -10.17 36.25 -23.07
CA LYS A 439 -10.88 36.95 -24.12
C LYS A 439 -11.49 38.28 -23.64
N GLN A 440 -11.70 38.45 -22.35
CA GLN A 440 -12.24 39.68 -21.75
C GLN A 440 -11.17 40.69 -21.33
N MET A 441 -9.90 40.29 -21.30
CA MET A 441 -8.75 41.12 -20.95
C MET A 441 -8.32 41.99 -22.14
N ASP A 442 -7.48 43.01 -21.89
CA ASP A 442 -6.85 43.80 -22.95
C ASP A 442 -5.96 42.89 -23.82
N GLN A 443 -6.30 42.77 -25.09
CA GLN A 443 -5.66 41.86 -26.03
C GLN A 443 -4.18 42.22 -26.34
N ASP A 444 -3.80 43.45 -26.10
CA ASP A 444 -2.42 43.95 -26.27
C ASP A 444 -1.57 43.82 -24.99
N GLU A 445 -2.19 43.50 -23.85
CA GLU A 445 -1.48 43.19 -22.62
C GLU A 445 -0.59 41.94 -22.81
N LYS A 446 0.57 41.99 -22.18
CA LYS A 446 1.55 40.86 -22.25
C LYS A 446 1.53 40.06 -20.99
N LEU A 447 1.49 38.75 -21.16
CA LEU A 447 1.63 37.77 -20.09
C LEU A 447 2.86 36.92 -20.31
N ILE A 448 3.42 36.40 -19.21
CA ILE A 448 4.55 35.49 -19.24
C ILE A 448 4.04 34.06 -19.35
N ILE A 449 4.52 33.32 -20.35
CA ILE A 449 4.33 31.88 -20.44
C ILE A 449 5.63 31.18 -20.01
N GLN A 450 5.51 30.21 -19.11
CA GLN A 450 6.59 29.35 -18.70
C GLN A 450 6.39 27.96 -19.33
N ASN A 451 7.39 27.48 -20.08
CA ASN A 451 7.37 26.13 -20.62
C ASN A 451 7.77 25.07 -19.57
N PRO A 452 7.63 23.74 -19.85
CA PRO A 452 8.00 22.67 -18.92
C PRO A 452 9.49 22.68 -18.51
N GLN A 453 10.39 23.25 -19.32
CA GLN A 453 11.81 23.44 -19.02
C GLN A 453 12.08 24.72 -18.21
N ARG A 454 11.03 25.37 -17.69
CA ARG A 454 11.08 26.63 -16.91
C ARG A 454 11.63 27.84 -17.68
N ARG A 455 11.71 27.80 -19.00
CA ARG A 455 12.02 28.97 -19.82
C ARG A 455 10.75 29.82 -19.94
N THR A 456 10.93 31.11 -19.89
CA THR A 456 9.83 32.08 -19.94
C THR A 456 9.89 32.86 -21.25
N ILE A 457 8.71 33.18 -21.79
CA ILE A 457 8.52 34.07 -22.94
C ILE A 457 7.36 35.01 -22.64
N GLU A 458 7.49 36.27 -23.03
CA GLU A 458 6.38 37.22 -23.01
C GLU A 458 5.59 37.14 -24.33
N MET A 459 4.27 37.04 -24.22
CA MET A 459 3.36 37.02 -25.37
C MET A 459 2.16 37.91 -25.10
N LYS A 460 1.62 38.51 -26.15
CA LYS A 460 0.35 39.23 -26.04
C LYS A 460 -0.80 38.26 -25.78
N ILE A 461 -1.84 38.70 -25.07
CA ILE A 461 -3.03 37.89 -24.79
C ILE A 461 -3.65 37.37 -26.09
N SER A 462 -3.75 38.21 -27.13
CA SER A 462 -4.19 37.79 -28.47
C SER A 462 -3.38 36.63 -29.08
N GLU A 463 -2.07 36.64 -28.87
CA GLU A 463 -1.18 35.56 -29.34
C GLU A 463 -1.36 34.29 -28.52
N ILE A 464 -1.57 34.41 -27.20
CA ILE A 464 -1.84 33.29 -26.29
C ILE A 464 -3.18 32.65 -26.65
N ILE A 465 -4.22 33.40 -26.88
CA ILE A 465 -5.54 32.90 -27.30
C ILE A 465 -5.41 32.13 -28.60
N LYS A 466 -4.72 32.71 -29.60
CA LYS A 466 -4.47 32.07 -30.87
C LYS A 466 -3.67 30.74 -30.70
N LEU A 467 -2.64 30.72 -29.84
CA LEU A 467 -1.89 29.52 -29.51
C LEU A 467 -2.79 28.42 -28.94
N ILE A 468 -3.71 28.78 -28.03
CA ILE A 468 -4.65 27.85 -27.40
C ILE A 468 -5.63 27.31 -28.44
N GLU A 469 -6.22 28.17 -29.27
CA GLU A 469 -7.24 27.80 -30.26
C GLU A 469 -6.65 26.98 -31.41
N ASP A 470 -5.54 27.43 -32.00
CA ASP A 470 -4.89 26.78 -33.13
C ASP A 470 -4.40 25.36 -32.78
N ASN A 471 -4.01 25.13 -31.52
CA ASN A 471 -3.53 23.83 -31.03
C ASN A 471 -4.58 23.08 -30.19
N ASN A 472 -5.79 23.60 -30.09
CA ASN A 472 -6.87 22.99 -29.31
C ASN A 472 -6.41 22.60 -27.88
N LEU A 473 -5.78 23.53 -27.15
CA LEU A 473 -5.23 23.26 -25.82
C LEU A 473 -6.33 23.32 -24.74
N ALA A 474 -6.30 22.38 -23.82
CA ALA A 474 -7.05 22.48 -22.56
C ALA A 474 -6.31 23.40 -21.59
N VAL A 475 -7.02 24.37 -21.01
CA VAL A 475 -6.45 25.33 -20.06
C VAL A 475 -7.12 25.15 -18.69
N SER A 476 -6.31 24.88 -17.67
CA SER A 476 -6.80 24.80 -16.29
C SER A 476 -7.01 26.19 -15.69
N ALA A 477 -7.83 26.27 -14.65
CA ALA A 477 -8.14 27.52 -13.96
C ALA A 477 -6.89 28.27 -13.44
N ASN A 478 -5.80 27.58 -13.15
CA ASN A 478 -4.52 28.16 -12.73
C ASN A 478 -3.54 28.42 -13.89
N GLY A 479 -4.04 28.48 -15.13
CA GLY A 479 -3.30 28.85 -16.33
C GLY A 479 -2.39 27.76 -16.91
N VAL A 480 -2.46 26.51 -16.44
CA VAL A 480 -1.67 25.41 -17.03
C VAL A 480 -2.35 24.90 -18.29
N MET A 481 -1.57 24.75 -19.37
CA MET A 481 -2.03 24.34 -20.69
C MET A 481 -1.60 22.90 -21.00
N TYR A 482 -2.54 22.10 -21.52
CA TYR A 482 -2.31 20.70 -21.90
C TYR A 482 -2.77 20.48 -23.34
N ARG A 483 -2.04 19.65 -24.10
CA ARG A 483 -2.46 19.18 -25.42
C ARG A 483 -3.65 18.25 -25.32
N THR A 484 -4.49 18.24 -26.36
CA THR A 484 -5.66 17.36 -26.47
C THR A 484 -5.64 16.49 -27.73
N ASP A 485 -4.56 16.56 -28.51
CA ASP A 485 -4.34 15.77 -29.73
C ASP A 485 -4.10 14.27 -29.49
N SER A 486 -3.73 13.93 -28.27
CA SER A 486 -3.54 12.54 -27.81
C SER A 486 -3.89 12.45 -26.32
N ASP A 487 -4.42 11.31 -25.90
CA ASP A 487 -4.76 11.10 -24.49
C ASP A 487 -3.51 10.95 -23.63
N SER A 488 -3.52 11.61 -22.47
CA SER A 488 -2.48 11.41 -21.46
C SER A 488 -2.57 9.99 -20.86
N VAL A 489 -1.42 9.48 -20.39
CA VAL A 489 -1.36 8.19 -19.71
C VAL A 489 -2.30 8.13 -18.51
N LEU A 490 -2.37 9.21 -17.74
CA LEU A 490 -3.28 9.28 -16.59
C LEU A 490 -4.75 9.24 -17.04
N LYS A 491 -5.12 9.98 -18.09
CA LYS A 491 -6.47 9.93 -18.64
C LYS A 491 -6.83 8.53 -19.12
N THR A 492 -5.93 7.87 -19.86
CA THR A 492 -6.17 6.52 -20.39
C THR A 492 -6.39 5.49 -19.26
N ILE A 493 -5.53 5.51 -18.25
CA ILE A 493 -5.65 4.58 -17.12
C ILE A 493 -6.91 4.87 -16.28
N LEU A 494 -7.18 6.15 -15.98
CA LEU A 494 -8.34 6.54 -15.19
C LEU A 494 -9.64 6.25 -15.92
N SER A 495 -9.73 6.48 -17.24
CA SER A 495 -10.91 6.12 -18.03
C SER A 495 -11.19 4.62 -17.95
N LYS A 496 -10.15 3.78 -18.15
CA LYS A 496 -10.28 2.33 -18.03
C LYS A 496 -10.79 1.92 -16.64
N TRP A 497 -10.21 2.45 -15.56
CA TRP A 497 -10.61 2.10 -14.20
C TRP A 497 -11.99 2.64 -13.85
N PHE A 498 -12.40 3.78 -14.41
CA PHE A 498 -13.73 4.32 -14.23
C PHE A 498 -14.78 3.43 -14.90
N ASP A 499 -14.53 2.98 -16.11
CA ASP A 499 -15.43 2.07 -16.84
C ASP A 499 -15.55 0.72 -16.11
N GLU A 500 -14.44 0.14 -15.64
CA GLU A 500 -14.45 -1.07 -14.81
C GLU A 500 -15.30 -0.86 -13.54
N ARG A 501 -15.12 0.27 -12.85
CA ARG A 501 -15.92 0.63 -11.65
C ARG A 501 -17.42 0.68 -11.95
N VAL A 502 -17.82 1.27 -13.07
CA VAL A 502 -19.23 1.35 -13.47
C VAL A 502 -19.80 -0.05 -13.70
N ILE A 503 -19.06 -0.92 -14.40
CA ILE A 503 -19.45 -2.30 -14.66
C ILE A 503 -19.66 -3.06 -13.32
N TYR A 504 -18.70 -3.02 -12.41
CA TYR A 504 -18.80 -3.71 -11.13
C TYR A 504 -19.91 -3.13 -10.23
N LYS A 505 -20.10 -1.80 -10.24
CA LYS A 505 -21.18 -1.15 -9.50
C LYS A 505 -22.56 -1.61 -9.98
N ASN A 506 -22.73 -1.81 -11.29
CA ASN A 506 -23.98 -2.30 -11.85
C ASN A 506 -24.22 -3.78 -11.46
N LYS A 507 -23.20 -4.64 -11.59
CA LYS A 507 -23.28 -6.04 -11.14
C LYS A 507 -23.64 -6.15 -9.65
N MET A 508 -23.07 -5.29 -8.80
CA MET A 508 -23.38 -5.26 -7.36
C MET A 508 -24.83 -4.83 -7.07
N LYS A 509 -25.49 -4.07 -7.96
CA LYS A 509 -26.90 -3.69 -7.80
C LYS A 509 -27.86 -4.77 -8.28
N GLU A 510 -27.39 -5.65 -9.17
CA GLU A 510 -28.17 -6.77 -9.73
C GLU A 510 -28.12 -8.01 -8.83
N ALA A 511 -27.07 -8.14 -7.99
CA ALA A 511 -26.94 -9.19 -6.97
C ALA A 511 -27.66 -8.83 -5.67
#